data_0b646e6f1d0294acd0aeb543297fe9d5
#
_entry.id   0b646e6f1d0294acd0aeb543297fe9d5
#
_cell.length_a   1.000
_cell.length_b   1.000
_cell.length_c   1.000
_cell.angle_alpha   90.00
_cell.angle_beta   90.00
_cell.angle_gamma   90.00
#
_symmetry.space_group_name_H-M   'P 1'
#
loop_
_entity.id
_entity.type
_entity.pdbx_description
1 polymer ?
#
loop_
_entity_poly.entity_id
_entity_poly.type
_entity_poly.pdbx_seq_one_letter_code
_entity_poly.pdbx_strand_id
1 'polypeptide(L)'
;MEKHNGATGAHTTNGIPHGSTSLTPFLTIPHAREAIAFYESVFGVRIVSIVEANGAVMHAELDFRKGKLQVADPSPQYHTVAPPAGEDYCYSLALYCPDVDNVVNRAVDHGATIREPLTTFVSGDRYASICDPFGVRWTILTRVEDLSEEESARRVNEWAAEQG
;
A
#
# COMPACT_ATOMS: atom_id res chain seq x y z
N MET A 1 27.31 -16.07 19.19
CA MET A 1 26.19 -15.83 18.29
C MET A 1 26.51 -16.51 16.96
N GLU A 2 25.80 -17.57 16.62
CA GLU A 2 26.00 -18.32 15.38
C GLU A 2 25.68 -17.42 14.18
N LYS A 3 26.59 -17.36 13.21
CA LYS A 3 26.45 -16.49 12.04
C LYS A 3 25.66 -17.28 10.98
N HIS A 4 24.40 -16.92 10.75
CA HIS A 4 23.61 -17.50 9.67
C HIS A 4 23.81 -16.68 8.39
N ASN A 5 24.36 -17.31 7.37
CA ASN A 5 24.46 -16.70 6.04
C ASN A 5 23.12 -16.82 5.32
N GLY A 6 22.77 -15.81 4.53
CA GLY A 6 21.56 -15.86 3.68
C GLY A 6 21.63 -17.04 2.70
N ALA A 7 20.54 -17.79 2.59
CA ALA A 7 20.43 -18.88 1.63
C ALA A 7 20.55 -18.36 0.19
N THR A 8 21.16 -19.17 -0.68
CA THR A 8 21.19 -18.93 -2.14
C THR A 8 20.94 -20.24 -2.85
N GLY A 9 19.96 -20.28 -3.76
CA GLY A 9 19.56 -21.47 -4.48
C GLY A 9 18.44 -21.18 -5.50
N ALA A 10 17.66 -22.20 -5.83
CA ALA A 10 16.61 -22.10 -6.85
C ALA A 10 15.49 -21.12 -6.50
N HIS A 11 15.28 -20.79 -5.24
CA HIS A 11 14.16 -19.98 -4.76
C HIS A 11 14.55 -18.75 -3.96
N THR A 12 15.86 -18.56 -3.69
CA THR A 12 16.36 -17.49 -2.82
C THR A 12 17.73 -17.02 -3.30
N THR A 13 18.03 -15.74 -3.21
CA THR A 13 19.33 -15.16 -3.49
C THR A 13 19.75 -14.26 -2.31
N ASN A 14 20.87 -14.58 -1.68
CA ASN A 14 21.42 -13.84 -0.52
C ASN A 14 20.37 -13.58 0.59
N GLY A 15 19.58 -14.59 0.90
CA GLY A 15 18.52 -14.51 1.93
C GLY A 15 17.22 -13.85 1.51
N ILE A 16 17.11 -13.39 0.26
CA ILE A 16 15.88 -12.77 -0.27
C ILE A 16 15.18 -13.79 -1.18
N PRO A 17 13.94 -14.23 -0.86
CA PRO A 17 13.17 -15.13 -1.71
C PRO A 17 12.88 -14.49 -3.07
N HIS A 18 12.93 -15.30 -4.14
CA HIS A 18 12.60 -14.82 -5.47
C HIS A 18 11.15 -14.31 -5.53
N GLY A 19 10.92 -13.16 -6.15
CA GLY A 19 9.61 -12.52 -6.22
C GLY A 19 9.22 -11.74 -4.96
N SER A 20 10.08 -11.68 -3.95
CA SER A 20 9.90 -10.80 -2.79
C SER A 20 10.59 -9.46 -3.01
N THR A 21 10.01 -8.38 -2.44
CA THR A 21 10.67 -7.09 -2.29
C THR A 21 11.49 -7.06 -0.99
N SER A 22 12.61 -6.34 -0.97
CA SER A 22 13.44 -6.23 0.25
C SER A 22 12.70 -5.53 1.39
N LEU A 23 11.87 -4.55 1.04
CA LEU A 23 10.96 -3.85 1.95
C LEU A 23 9.53 -4.26 1.63
N THR A 24 8.83 -4.79 2.62
CA THR A 24 7.41 -5.15 2.53
C THR A 24 6.70 -4.59 3.75
N PRO A 25 5.75 -3.65 3.59
CA PRO A 25 4.93 -3.18 4.69
C PRO A 25 4.13 -4.33 5.31
N PHE A 26 3.99 -4.31 6.63
CA PHE A 26 3.10 -5.18 7.37
C PHE A 26 2.05 -4.32 8.07
N LEU A 27 0.79 -4.53 7.76
CA LEU A 27 -0.32 -3.79 8.34
C LEU A 27 -1.16 -4.69 9.26
N THR A 28 -1.53 -4.14 10.38
CA THR A 28 -2.53 -4.74 11.26
C THR A 28 -3.86 -4.06 10.99
N ILE A 29 -4.83 -4.81 10.51
CA ILE A 29 -6.10 -4.29 10.04
C ILE A 29 -7.23 -5.13 10.66
N PRO A 30 -8.18 -4.51 11.38
CA PRO A 30 -9.34 -5.25 11.88
C PRO A 30 -10.18 -5.76 10.70
N HIS A 31 -10.73 -6.94 10.84
CA HIS A 31 -11.46 -7.62 9.75
C HIS A 31 -10.57 -7.83 8.51
N ALA A 32 -9.35 -8.33 8.73
CA ALA A 32 -8.34 -8.48 7.70
C ALA A 32 -8.83 -9.30 6.49
N ARG A 33 -9.72 -10.27 6.68
CA ARG A 33 -10.31 -11.06 5.59
C ARG A 33 -11.12 -10.19 4.63
N GLU A 34 -11.96 -9.31 5.17
CA GLU A 34 -12.77 -8.37 4.41
C GLU A 34 -11.91 -7.30 3.73
N ALA A 35 -10.86 -6.83 4.42
CA ALA A 35 -9.89 -5.90 3.84
C ALA A 35 -9.16 -6.53 2.63
N ILE A 36 -8.75 -7.79 2.72
CA ILE A 36 -8.13 -8.52 1.61
C ILE A 36 -9.09 -8.61 0.41
N ALA A 37 -10.37 -8.94 0.65
CA ALA A 37 -11.38 -9.00 -0.41
C ALA A 37 -11.61 -7.62 -1.08
N PHE A 38 -11.57 -6.55 -0.29
CA PHE A 38 -11.61 -5.18 -0.81
C PHE A 38 -10.38 -4.90 -1.71
N TYR A 39 -9.17 -5.26 -1.28
CA TYR A 39 -7.96 -5.03 -2.07
C TYR A 39 -7.94 -5.85 -3.36
N GLU A 40 -8.46 -7.08 -3.36
CA GLU A 40 -8.65 -7.85 -4.59
C GLU A 40 -9.61 -7.13 -5.55
N SER A 41 -10.77 -6.69 -5.05
CA SER A 41 -11.82 -6.07 -5.86
C SER A 41 -11.42 -4.70 -6.39
N VAL A 42 -10.76 -3.88 -5.57
CA VAL A 42 -10.43 -2.48 -5.89
C VAL A 42 -9.10 -2.35 -6.63
N PHE A 43 -8.06 -3.01 -6.13
CA PHE A 43 -6.70 -2.86 -6.64
C PHE A 43 -6.27 -4.00 -7.57
N GLY A 44 -7.05 -5.11 -7.62
CA GLY A 44 -6.72 -6.27 -8.44
C GLY A 44 -5.46 -7.00 -7.95
N VAL A 45 -5.22 -7.01 -6.65
CA VAL A 45 -4.10 -7.72 -6.05
C VAL A 45 -4.29 -9.23 -6.17
N ARG A 46 -3.17 -9.96 -6.20
CA ARG A 46 -3.17 -11.42 -6.12
C ARG A 46 -2.83 -11.84 -4.69
N ILE A 47 -3.66 -12.70 -4.11
CA ILE A 47 -3.35 -13.33 -2.83
C ILE A 47 -2.24 -14.37 -3.05
N VAL A 48 -1.11 -14.20 -2.36
CA VAL A 48 -0.01 -15.17 -2.36
C VAL A 48 -0.26 -16.26 -1.34
N SER A 49 -0.62 -15.87 -0.12
CA SER A 49 -0.93 -16.78 0.98
C SER A 49 -1.85 -16.11 1.99
N ILE A 50 -2.64 -16.92 2.69
CA ILE A 50 -3.37 -16.53 3.90
C ILE A 50 -3.21 -17.65 4.91
N VAL A 51 -2.87 -17.29 6.14
CA VAL A 51 -2.82 -18.18 7.30
C VAL A 51 -3.85 -17.69 8.31
N GLU A 52 -4.78 -18.56 8.67
CA GLU A 52 -5.86 -18.25 9.61
C GLU A 52 -5.84 -19.20 10.80
N ALA A 53 -6.18 -18.68 11.95
CA ALA A 53 -6.43 -19.46 13.16
C ALA A 53 -7.50 -18.79 14.00
N ASN A 54 -8.39 -19.59 14.61
CA ASN A 54 -9.43 -19.10 15.52
C ASN A 54 -10.32 -17.99 14.95
N GLY A 55 -10.57 -18.01 13.63
CA GLY A 55 -11.40 -17.02 12.95
C GLY A 55 -10.70 -15.69 12.65
N ALA A 56 -9.39 -15.58 12.86
CA ALA A 56 -8.60 -14.40 12.56
C ALA A 56 -7.50 -14.71 11.50
N VAL A 57 -7.19 -13.73 10.67
CA VAL A 57 -6.03 -13.77 9.78
C VAL A 57 -4.78 -13.52 10.61
N MET A 58 -3.94 -14.56 10.73
CA MET A 58 -2.67 -14.46 11.44
C MET A 58 -1.58 -13.84 10.56
N HIS A 59 -1.65 -14.07 9.26
CA HIS A 59 -0.74 -13.52 8.27
C HIS A 59 -1.33 -13.72 6.87
N ALA A 60 -1.26 -12.69 6.05
CA ALA A 60 -1.54 -12.77 4.62
C ALA A 60 -0.45 -12.04 3.84
N GLU A 61 -0.12 -12.51 2.65
CA GLU A 61 0.75 -11.83 1.70
C GLU A 61 -0.01 -11.53 0.41
N LEU A 62 -0.01 -10.25 0.03
CA LEU A 62 -0.68 -9.73 -1.16
C LEU A 62 0.37 -9.22 -2.15
N ASP A 63 0.19 -9.54 -3.42
CA ASP A 63 1.07 -9.16 -4.52
C ASP A 63 0.40 -8.08 -5.39
N PHE A 64 0.97 -6.90 -5.38
CA PHE A 64 0.60 -5.75 -6.21
C PHE A 64 1.39 -5.71 -7.54
N ARG A 65 2.00 -6.82 -7.96
CA ARG A 65 2.87 -7.01 -9.13
C ARG A 65 4.27 -6.44 -8.96
N LYS A 66 4.42 -5.16 -8.58
CA LYS A 66 5.72 -4.50 -8.33
C LYS A 66 5.98 -4.18 -6.87
N GLY A 67 5.14 -4.67 -5.99
CA GLY A 67 5.27 -4.51 -4.54
C GLY A 67 4.44 -5.56 -3.83
N LYS A 68 4.73 -5.77 -2.55
CA LYS A 68 3.98 -6.68 -1.69
C LYS A 68 3.50 -5.96 -0.44
N LEU A 69 2.41 -6.45 0.10
CA LEU A 69 1.84 -6.02 1.36
C LEU A 69 1.55 -7.25 2.20
N GLN A 70 1.90 -7.21 3.48
CA GLN A 70 1.48 -8.21 4.46
C GLN A 70 0.39 -7.64 5.36
N VAL A 71 -0.58 -8.46 5.72
CA VAL A 71 -1.77 -8.07 6.48
C VAL A 71 -2.09 -9.13 7.53
N ALA A 72 -2.49 -8.70 8.72
CA ALA A 72 -3.04 -9.57 9.76
C ALA A 72 -4.12 -8.84 10.57
N ASP A 73 -4.95 -9.58 11.29
CA ASP A 73 -5.81 -9.02 12.32
C ASP A 73 -4.98 -8.53 13.52
N PRO A 74 -5.49 -7.55 14.32
CA PRO A 74 -4.84 -7.11 15.54
C PRO A 74 -4.64 -8.27 16.52
N SER A 75 -3.46 -8.31 17.17
CA SER A 75 -3.14 -9.35 18.13
C SER A 75 -2.45 -8.77 19.37
N PRO A 76 -3.08 -8.83 20.54
CA PRO A 76 -2.45 -8.42 21.79
C PRO A 76 -1.17 -9.19 22.10
N GLN A 77 -1.09 -10.46 21.69
CA GLN A 77 0.10 -11.32 21.88
C GLN A 77 1.34 -10.74 21.21
N TYR A 78 1.17 -10.09 20.07
CA TYR A 78 2.27 -9.47 19.29
C TYR A 78 2.31 -7.96 19.43
N HIS A 79 1.53 -7.38 20.37
CA HIS A 79 1.42 -5.93 20.58
C HIS A 79 1.05 -5.15 19.31
N THR A 80 0.24 -5.76 18.43
CA THR A 80 -0.26 -5.10 17.23
C THR A 80 -1.68 -4.62 17.43
N VAL A 81 -1.96 -3.39 16.97
CA VAL A 81 -3.24 -2.69 17.17
C VAL A 81 -3.83 -2.27 15.82
N ALA A 82 -5.14 -2.01 15.82
CA ALA A 82 -5.83 -1.44 14.67
C ALA A 82 -5.29 -0.03 14.34
N PRO A 83 -5.48 0.45 13.09
CA PRO A 83 -5.23 1.84 12.75
C PRO A 83 -5.94 2.80 13.70
N PRO A 84 -5.38 4.00 13.96
CA PRO A 84 -6.03 4.97 14.84
C PRO A 84 -7.39 5.38 14.29
N ALA A 85 -8.34 5.61 15.20
CA ALA A 85 -9.61 6.22 14.83
C ALA A 85 -9.42 7.73 14.58
N GLY A 86 -10.10 8.27 13.57
CA GLY A 86 -10.06 9.70 13.26
C GLY A 86 -9.40 10.00 11.92
N GLU A 87 -9.02 11.26 11.76
CA GLU A 87 -8.53 11.78 10.47
C GLU A 87 -7.01 11.88 10.37
N ASP A 88 -6.32 11.77 11.49
CA ASP A 88 -4.87 11.93 11.58
C ASP A 88 -4.17 10.60 11.35
N TYR A 89 -3.25 10.56 10.40
CA TYR A 89 -2.46 9.39 10.04
C TYR A 89 -0.98 9.70 10.08
N CYS A 90 -0.18 8.76 10.56
CA CYS A 90 1.28 8.86 10.53
C CYS A 90 1.90 8.24 9.28
N TYR A 91 1.10 7.64 8.38
CA TYR A 91 1.55 7.04 7.13
C TYR A 91 0.46 7.09 6.05
N SER A 92 0.88 6.93 4.81
CA SER A 92 0.03 6.62 3.67
C SER A 92 0.75 5.62 2.77
N LEU A 93 0.01 4.68 2.21
CA LEU A 93 0.56 3.78 1.21
C LEU A 93 0.36 4.39 -0.18
N ALA A 94 1.44 4.60 -0.91
CA ALA A 94 1.39 5.08 -2.28
C ALA A 94 1.26 3.89 -3.24
N LEU A 95 0.25 3.94 -4.12
CA LEU A 95 -0.01 2.93 -5.13
C LEU A 95 -0.07 3.58 -6.52
N TYR A 96 0.92 3.29 -7.36
CA TYR A 96 0.85 3.63 -8.78
C TYR A 96 0.00 2.62 -9.54
N CYS A 97 -0.93 3.13 -10.34
CA CYS A 97 -1.79 2.35 -11.22
C CYS A 97 -1.93 3.02 -12.60
N PRO A 98 -2.38 2.27 -13.62
CA PRO A 98 -2.56 2.84 -14.96
C PRO A 98 -3.67 3.87 -15.08
N ASP A 99 -4.69 3.84 -14.19
CA ASP A 99 -5.89 4.67 -14.25
C ASP A 99 -6.41 4.96 -12.83
N VAL A 100 -5.91 6.06 -12.27
CA VAL A 100 -6.28 6.50 -10.91
C VAL A 100 -7.76 6.84 -10.79
N ASP A 101 -8.36 7.46 -11.82
CA ASP A 101 -9.78 7.85 -11.80
C ASP A 101 -10.68 6.62 -11.62
N ASN A 102 -10.42 5.57 -12.39
CA ASN A 102 -11.18 4.31 -12.29
C ASN A 102 -10.95 3.61 -10.95
N VAL A 103 -9.71 3.54 -10.47
CA VAL A 103 -9.40 2.89 -9.18
C VAL A 103 -10.07 3.63 -8.02
N VAL A 104 -10.01 4.96 -7.99
CA VAL A 104 -10.64 5.78 -6.93
C VAL A 104 -12.17 5.63 -6.96
N ASN A 105 -12.80 5.69 -8.13
CA ASN A 105 -14.25 5.48 -8.26
C ASN A 105 -14.65 4.11 -7.73
N ARG A 106 -13.92 3.06 -8.14
CA ARG A 106 -14.16 1.69 -7.65
C ARG A 106 -13.96 1.57 -6.15
N ALA A 107 -12.96 2.25 -5.58
CA ALA A 107 -12.74 2.27 -4.13
C ALA A 107 -13.92 2.92 -3.38
N VAL A 108 -14.42 4.04 -3.89
CA VAL A 108 -15.60 4.74 -3.32
C VAL A 108 -16.85 3.87 -3.41
N ASP A 109 -17.08 3.19 -4.52
CA ASP A 109 -18.19 2.26 -4.69
C ASP A 109 -18.15 1.10 -3.70
N HIS A 110 -16.94 0.76 -3.19
CA HIS A 110 -16.71 -0.25 -2.15
C HIS A 110 -16.56 0.34 -0.73
N GLY A 111 -16.94 1.62 -0.54
CA GLY A 111 -17.03 2.23 0.78
C GLY A 111 -15.82 3.03 1.26
N ALA A 112 -14.83 3.26 0.41
CA ALA A 112 -13.74 4.18 0.73
C ALA A 112 -14.21 5.64 0.77
N THR A 113 -13.56 6.47 1.57
CA THR A 113 -13.81 7.92 1.64
C THR A 113 -12.66 8.69 1.01
N ILE A 114 -12.99 9.72 0.22
CA ILE A 114 -11.99 10.61 -0.37
C ILE A 114 -11.50 11.57 0.72
N ARG A 115 -10.19 11.66 0.89
CA ARG A 115 -9.50 12.60 1.78
C ARG A 115 -8.95 13.80 1.01
N GLU A 116 -8.37 13.53 -0.15
CA GLU A 116 -7.92 14.55 -1.09
C GLU A 116 -8.50 14.18 -2.47
N PRO A 117 -9.22 15.11 -3.13
CA PRO A 117 -9.88 14.81 -4.39
C PRO A 117 -8.87 14.57 -5.51
N LEU A 118 -9.33 13.91 -6.58
CA LEU A 118 -8.55 13.72 -7.79
C LEU A 118 -8.01 15.04 -8.33
N THR A 119 -6.68 15.15 -8.38
CA THR A 119 -5.96 16.35 -8.78
C THR A 119 -4.74 15.97 -9.61
N THR A 120 -4.41 16.74 -10.63
CA THR A 120 -3.11 16.63 -11.33
C THR A 120 -2.14 17.61 -10.68
N PHE A 121 -1.00 17.09 -10.24
CA PHE A 121 0.02 17.86 -9.54
C PHE A 121 1.21 18.17 -10.44
N VAL A 122 1.99 19.15 -10.08
CA VAL A 122 3.15 19.62 -10.85
C VAL A 122 4.24 18.56 -11.03
N SER A 123 4.25 17.52 -10.19
CA SER A 123 5.14 16.36 -10.33
C SER A 123 4.91 15.55 -11.61
N GLY A 124 3.81 15.82 -12.33
CA GLY A 124 3.37 15.00 -13.46
C GLY A 124 2.51 13.81 -13.06
N ASP A 125 2.07 13.77 -11.80
CA ASP A 125 1.16 12.74 -11.30
C ASP A 125 -0.27 13.27 -11.18
N ARG A 126 -1.23 12.46 -11.58
CA ARG A 126 -2.62 12.59 -11.19
C ARG A 126 -2.87 11.66 -10.01
N TYR A 127 -3.42 12.17 -8.93
CA TYR A 127 -3.57 11.43 -7.69
C TYR A 127 -4.86 11.75 -6.95
N ALA A 128 -5.22 10.89 -6.00
CA ALA A 128 -6.16 11.15 -4.93
C ALA A 128 -5.69 10.46 -3.65
N SER A 129 -6.08 10.99 -2.50
CA SER A 129 -5.91 10.32 -1.21
C SER A 129 -7.26 9.80 -0.74
N ILE A 130 -7.29 8.53 -0.34
CA ILE A 130 -8.48 7.87 0.19
C ILE A 130 -8.19 7.21 1.54
N CYS A 131 -9.22 7.03 2.34
CA CYS A 131 -9.22 6.12 3.48
C CYS A 131 -10.13 4.95 3.14
N ASP A 132 -9.60 3.73 3.24
CA ASP A 132 -10.42 2.54 3.00
C ASP A 132 -11.36 2.25 4.18
N PRO A 133 -12.36 1.35 4.04
CA PRO A 133 -13.32 1.06 5.11
C PRO A 133 -12.69 0.44 6.37
N PHE A 134 -11.43 0.04 6.29
CA PHE A 134 -10.68 -0.64 7.35
C PHE A 134 -9.68 0.26 8.07
N GLY A 135 -9.66 1.55 7.71
CA GLY A 135 -8.82 2.56 8.34
C GLY A 135 -7.41 2.69 7.76
N VAL A 136 -7.14 2.17 6.58
CA VAL A 136 -5.84 2.36 5.91
C VAL A 136 -5.91 3.53 4.93
N ARG A 137 -4.93 4.43 5.03
CA ARG A 137 -4.80 5.56 4.11
C ARG A 137 -3.97 5.18 2.89
N TRP A 138 -4.50 5.50 1.71
CA TRP A 138 -3.88 5.28 0.41
C TRP A 138 -3.73 6.59 -0.35
N THR A 139 -2.60 6.76 -1.01
CA THR A 139 -2.42 7.73 -2.09
C THR A 139 -2.36 6.97 -3.39
N ILE A 140 -3.38 7.09 -4.22
CA ILE A 140 -3.47 6.41 -5.51
C ILE A 140 -2.97 7.37 -6.60
N LEU A 141 -2.06 6.90 -7.46
CA LEU A 141 -1.39 7.76 -8.45
C LEU A 141 -1.36 7.12 -9.82
N THR A 142 -1.42 7.98 -10.83
CA THR A 142 -1.06 7.66 -12.21
C THR A 142 -0.11 8.72 -12.72
N ARG A 143 1.08 8.33 -13.22
CA ARG A 143 1.97 9.25 -13.91
C ARG A 143 1.33 9.61 -15.26
N VAL A 144 0.91 10.87 -15.41
CA VAL A 144 0.22 11.37 -16.62
C VAL A 144 1.13 12.18 -17.53
N GLU A 145 2.30 12.58 -17.03
CA GLU A 145 3.36 13.18 -17.84
C GLU A 145 4.63 12.33 -17.74
N ASP A 146 5.26 12.02 -18.87
CA ASP A 146 6.50 11.24 -18.90
C ASP A 146 7.69 12.16 -18.57
N LEU A 147 7.95 12.35 -17.29
CA LEU A 147 9.02 13.21 -16.76
C LEU A 147 10.13 12.38 -16.13
N SER A 148 11.36 12.87 -16.26
CA SER A 148 12.47 12.36 -15.45
C SER A 148 12.25 12.67 -13.95
N GLU A 149 12.92 11.91 -13.08
CA GLU A 149 12.89 12.17 -11.63
C GLU A 149 13.40 13.59 -11.30
N GLU A 150 14.44 14.05 -12.01
CA GLU A 150 15.03 15.37 -11.84
C GLU A 150 14.03 16.48 -12.20
N GLU A 151 13.33 16.34 -13.33
CA GLU A 151 12.35 17.33 -13.80
C GLU A 151 11.13 17.37 -12.87
N SER A 152 10.64 16.21 -12.45
CA SER A 152 9.56 16.12 -11.47
C SER A 152 9.94 16.82 -10.14
N ALA A 153 11.13 16.52 -9.63
CA ALA A 153 11.64 17.14 -8.39
C ALA A 153 11.83 18.64 -8.54
N ARG A 154 12.35 19.12 -9.69
CA ARG A 154 12.51 20.55 -9.96
C ARG A 154 11.18 21.30 -9.89
N ARG A 155 10.14 20.79 -10.56
CA ARG A 155 8.79 21.39 -10.56
C ARG A 155 8.19 21.44 -9.17
N VAL A 156 8.35 20.35 -8.38
CA VAL A 156 7.85 20.32 -6.98
C VAL A 156 8.57 21.34 -6.12
N ASN A 157 9.89 21.49 -6.26
CA ASN A 157 10.66 22.48 -5.51
C ASN A 157 10.25 23.92 -5.88
N GLU A 158 10.01 24.21 -7.15
CA GLU A 158 9.52 25.51 -7.59
C GLU A 158 8.14 25.82 -6.99
N TRP A 159 7.21 24.86 -7.10
CA TRP A 159 5.90 24.99 -6.49
C TRP A 159 5.98 25.24 -4.97
N ALA A 160 6.83 24.49 -4.26
CA ALA A 160 6.99 24.66 -2.81
C ALA A 160 7.52 26.06 -2.44
N ALA A 161 8.44 26.61 -3.25
CA ALA A 161 8.98 27.95 -3.05
C ALA A 161 7.93 29.06 -3.24
N GLU A 162 6.90 28.82 -4.06
CA GLU A 162 5.79 29.75 -4.29
C GLU A 162 4.75 29.75 -3.15
N GLN A 163 4.77 28.73 -2.27
CA GLN A 163 3.83 28.60 -1.14
C GLN A 163 4.33 29.28 0.15
N GLY A 164 5.60 29.64 0.24
CA GLY A 164 6.25 30.27 1.41
C GLY A 164 6.45 31.75 1.21
#